data_e5d6c08c26f8b5a8c5a42617d5800056
#
_entry.id   e5d6c08c26f8b5a8c5a42617d5800056
#
_cell.length_a   1.000
_cell.length_b   1.000
_cell.length_c   1.000
_cell.angle_alpha   90.00
_cell.angle_beta   90.00
_cell.angle_gamma   90.00
#
_symmetry.space_group_name_H-M   'P 1'
#
loop_
_entity.id
_entity.type
_entity.pdbx_description
1 polymer ?
#
loop_
_entity_poly.entity_id
_entity_poly.type
_entity_poly.pdbx_seq_one_letter_code
_entity_poly.pdbx_strand_id
1 'polypeptide(L)'
;HNVEEMEHVFELAKKYDGPVLNHAVTVKGKGLAEAEKNPTAFHGLSPSSPERRPKGVGKSWSEAAADAVFKLAEKDPKIVCLTAAMKAGSRLDEFAARFPDRFFDVGIAEGHMVTMAAGMAAGGLKPVVFIYSTFLQRAMDQLVHDVCMQNLPVILAVDRAGLVGEDGETHQGLLDISWGRPVPNLVMVAPRDQKKLGELFHFASGHDGPVMIRFPRGKARKQIEGTGFPAPGKSLPGPEILEQGAEWALI
;
A
#
# COMPACT_ATOMS: atom_id res chain seq x y z
N HIS A 1 26.79 7.40 17.67
CA HIS A 1 27.41 8.06 16.49
C HIS A 1 28.90 8.38 16.71
N ASN A 2 29.65 7.53 17.38
CA ASN A 2 31.09 7.62 17.49
C ASN A 2 31.71 6.74 16.37
N VAL A 3 32.22 7.37 15.33
CA VAL A 3 32.77 6.64 14.16
C VAL A 3 34.06 5.91 14.54
N GLU A 4 34.92 6.55 15.31
CA GLU A 4 36.20 5.98 15.76
C GLU A 4 35.97 4.71 16.62
N GLU A 5 34.97 4.73 17.48
CA GLU A 5 34.58 3.57 18.29
C GLU A 5 34.02 2.43 17.41
N MET A 6 33.22 2.77 16.40
CA MET A 6 32.72 1.78 15.43
C MET A 6 33.84 1.13 14.63
N GLU A 7 34.79 1.93 14.13
CA GLU A 7 35.97 1.44 13.43
C GLU A 7 36.79 0.48 14.30
N HIS A 8 37.01 0.87 15.56
CA HIS A 8 37.71 0.01 16.52
C HIS A 8 37.02 -1.32 16.74
N VAL A 9 35.70 -1.32 16.91
CA VAL A 9 34.89 -2.54 17.11
C VAL A 9 34.95 -3.43 15.85
N PHE A 10 34.87 -2.85 14.65
CA PHE A 10 35.01 -3.61 13.42
C PHE A 10 36.39 -4.23 13.24
N GLU A 11 37.46 -3.52 13.62
CA GLU A 11 38.82 -4.08 13.59
C GLU A 11 39.00 -5.23 14.60
N LEU A 12 38.32 -5.20 15.74
CA LEU A 12 38.30 -6.33 16.65
C LEU A 12 37.47 -7.51 16.07
N ALA A 13 36.32 -7.22 15.49
CA ALA A 13 35.47 -8.25 14.89
C ALA A 13 36.18 -9.01 13.76
N LYS A 14 36.96 -8.31 12.91
CA LYS A 14 37.76 -8.92 11.84
C LYS A 14 38.82 -9.93 12.34
N LYS A 15 39.25 -9.81 13.58
CA LYS A 15 40.23 -10.73 14.20
C LYS A 15 39.60 -11.96 14.82
N TYR A 16 38.27 -12.00 14.95
CA TYR A 16 37.55 -13.10 15.53
C TYR A 16 37.27 -14.18 14.46
N ASP A 17 37.66 -15.41 14.75
CA ASP A 17 37.42 -16.55 13.89
C ASP A 17 36.05 -17.18 14.20
N GLY A 18 35.02 -16.72 13.48
CA GLY A 18 33.64 -17.18 13.64
C GLY A 18 32.61 -16.09 13.37
N PRO A 19 31.31 -16.39 13.49
CA PRO A 19 30.26 -15.41 13.30
C PRO A 19 30.25 -14.36 14.42
N VAL A 20 30.18 -13.09 14.05
CA VAL A 20 30.16 -11.93 14.98
C VAL A 20 28.93 -11.08 14.71
N LEU A 21 28.19 -10.77 15.79
CA LEU A 21 27.11 -9.80 15.74
C LEU A 21 27.58 -8.44 16.28
N ASN A 22 27.66 -7.44 15.41
CA ASN A 22 27.92 -6.06 15.80
C ASN A 22 26.61 -5.29 15.89
N HIS A 23 26.21 -4.84 17.10
CA HIS A 23 25.02 -4.04 17.31
C HIS A 23 25.38 -2.56 17.47
N ALA A 24 25.16 -1.75 16.42
CA ALA A 24 25.36 -0.32 16.46
C ALA A 24 24.05 0.42 16.75
N VAL A 25 24.00 1.14 17.88
CA VAL A 25 22.86 1.98 18.28
C VAL A 25 23.07 3.39 17.74
N THR A 26 22.18 3.81 16.83
CA THR A 26 22.26 5.11 16.16
C THR A 26 20.95 5.90 16.33
N VAL A 27 21.02 7.23 16.10
CA VAL A 27 19.85 8.11 16.05
C VAL A 27 19.63 8.51 14.60
N LYS A 28 18.49 8.15 14.03
CA LYS A 28 18.14 8.51 12.64
C LYS A 28 18.04 10.01 12.50
N GLY A 29 18.71 10.59 11.48
CA GLY A 29 18.75 12.02 11.25
C GLY A 29 19.81 12.77 12.07
N LYS A 30 20.71 12.05 12.77
CA LYS A 30 21.78 12.64 13.62
C LYS A 30 22.60 13.69 12.85
N GLY A 31 22.76 14.86 13.48
CA GLY A 31 23.47 16.01 12.90
C GLY A 31 22.55 17.08 12.29
N LEU A 32 21.25 16.80 12.14
CA LEU A 32 20.24 17.76 11.73
C LEU A 32 19.08 17.72 12.74
N ALA A 33 18.98 18.74 13.58
CA ALA A 33 18.03 18.77 14.70
C ALA A 33 16.56 18.56 14.28
N GLU A 34 16.16 19.04 13.11
CA GLU A 34 14.82 18.84 12.55
C GLU A 34 14.58 17.38 12.16
N ALA A 35 15.60 16.72 11.59
CA ALA A 35 15.53 15.32 11.22
C ALA A 35 15.54 14.39 12.45
N GLU A 36 16.29 14.76 13.50
CA GLU A 36 16.27 14.02 14.76
C GLU A 36 14.88 14.07 15.44
N LYS A 37 14.17 15.21 15.32
CA LYS A 37 12.82 15.38 15.86
C LYS A 37 11.75 14.68 15.03
N ASN A 38 11.92 14.59 13.72
CA ASN A 38 10.97 13.95 12.82
C ASN A 38 11.68 13.14 11.72
N PRO A 39 12.30 12.01 12.06
CA PRO A 39 13.10 11.22 11.13
C PRO A 39 12.28 10.63 9.98
N THR A 40 10.97 10.49 10.13
CA THR A 40 10.08 10.00 9.07
C THR A 40 9.92 11.04 7.95
N ALA A 41 9.77 12.32 8.27
CA ALA A 41 9.66 13.38 7.28
C ALA A 41 10.94 13.57 6.46
N PHE A 42 12.09 13.21 7.04
CA PHE A 42 13.41 13.31 6.41
C PHE A 42 13.92 12.00 5.81
N HIS A 43 13.10 10.95 5.80
CA HIS A 43 13.48 9.65 5.22
C HIS A 43 13.66 9.70 3.71
N GLY A 44 12.84 10.48 3.02
CA GLY A 44 12.91 10.73 1.58
C GLY A 44 12.66 12.21 1.30
N LEU A 45 13.71 12.97 1.03
CA LEU A 45 13.60 14.37 0.70
C LEU A 45 13.31 14.54 -0.79
N SER A 46 12.18 15.18 -1.11
CA SER A 46 11.94 15.65 -2.47
C SER A 46 12.92 16.78 -2.80
N PRO A 47 13.38 16.91 -4.06
CA PRO A 47 14.18 18.05 -4.48
C PRO A 47 13.52 19.38 -4.04
N SER A 48 14.28 20.27 -3.45
CA SER A 48 13.82 21.58 -2.95
C SER A 48 13.34 22.55 -4.06
N SER A 49 13.54 22.18 -5.33
CA SER A 49 13.08 22.94 -6.50
C SER A 49 11.57 22.84 -6.68
N PRO A 50 10.80 23.94 -6.54
CA PRO A 50 9.35 23.96 -6.73
C PRO A 50 8.92 23.54 -8.15
N GLU A 51 9.83 23.68 -9.12
CA GLU A 51 9.60 23.41 -10.55
C GLU A 51 9.46 21.90 -10.86
N ARG A 52 9.97 21.01 -10.01
CA ARG A 52 9.90 19.55 -10.17
C ARG A 52 8.76 18.88 -9.43
N ARG A 53 7.94 19.63 -8.70
CA ARG A 53 6.74 19.05 -8.07
C ARG A 53 5.68 18.86 -9.15
N PRO A 54 5.07 17.68 -9.28
CA PRO A 54 3.95 17.48 -10.20
C PRO A 54 2.86 18.52 -9.88
N LYS A 55 2.61 19.45 -10.78
CA LYS A 55 1.52 20.42 -10.67
C LYS A 55 0.20 19.71 -10.96
N GLY A 56 -0.25 18.85 -10.06
CA GLY A 56 -1.57 18.23 -10.13
C GLY A 56 -2.52 18.89 -9.14
N VAL A 57 -3.67 19.32 -9.63
CA VAL A 57 -4.76 19.77 -8.75
C VAL A 57 -5.47 18.54 -8.18
N GLY A 58 -5.55 18.42 -6.84
CA GLY A 58 -6.29 17.33 -6.18
C GLY A 58 -5.45 16.54 -5.16
N LYS A 59 -6.11 15.60 -4.49
CA LYS A 59 -5.49 14.64 -3.56
C LYS A 59 -4.61 13.65 -4.32
N SER A 60 -3.59 13.11 -3.65
CA SER A 60 -2.87 11.94 -4.15
C SER A 60 -3.79 10.71 -4.14
N TRP A 61 -3.41 9.68 -4.90
CA TRP A 61 -4.10 8.40 -4.88
C TRP A 61 -4.09 7.78 -3.47
N SER A 62 -2.95 7.83 -2.77
CA SER A 62 -2.82 7.33 -1.39
C SER A 62 -3.75 8.08 -0.42
N GLU A 63 -3.84 9.42 -0.51
CA GLU A 63 -4.79 10.22 0.29
C GLU A 63 -6.23 9.85 -0.01
N ALA A 64 -6.57 9.67 -1.29
CA ALA A 64 -7.93 9.30 -1.69
C ALA A 64 -8.31 7.88 -1.22
N ALA A 65 -7.35 6.93 -1.24
CA ALA A 65 -7.54 5.58 -0.75
C ALA A 65 -7.72 5.56 0.78
N ALA A 66 -6.86 6.26 1.52
CA ALA A 66 -6.98 6.38 2.97
C ALA A 66 -8.32 7.00 3.39
N ASP A 67 -8.75 8.09 2.73
CA ASP A 67 -10.05 8.72 2.97
C ASP A 67 -11.23 7.78 2.70
N ALA A 68 -11.16 6.98 1.62
CA ALA A 68 -12.23 6.04 1.28
C ALA A 68 -12.39 4.97 2.37
N VAL A 69 -11.26 4.40 2.81
CA VAL A 69 -11.27 3.37 3.86
C VAL A 69 -11.64 3.97 5.23
N PHE A 70 -11.21 5.19 5.54
CA PHE A 70 -11.61 5.90 6.75
C PHE A 70 -13.14 6.03 6.83
N LYS A 71 -13.79 6.48 5.76
CA LYS A 71 -15.25 6.60 5.68
C LYS A 71 -15.99 5.27 5.79
N LEU A 72 -15.39 4.18 5.30
CA LEU A 72 -15.95 2.84 5.50
C LEU A 72 -15.83 2.42 6.97
N ALA A 73 -14.70 2.67 7.61
CA ALA A 73 -14.44 2.32 9.00
C ALA A 73 -15.32 3.10 10.01
N GLU A 74 -15.76 4.31 9.65
CA GLU A 74 -16.75 5.05 10.44
C GLU A 74 -18.12 4.35 10.47
N LYS A 75 -18.45 3.60 9.43
CA LYS A 75 -19.76 2.94 9.26
C LYS A 75 -19.73 1.46 9.64
N ASP A 76 -18.59 0.79 9.46
CA ASP A 76 -18.43 -0.63 9.73
C ASP A 76 -17.26 -0.86 10.72
N PRO A 77 -17.57 -1.26 11.98
CA PRO A 77 -16.54 -1.51 12.99
C PRO A 77 -15.67 -2.73 12.68
N LYS A 78 -16.03 -3.56 11.72
CA LYS A 78 -15.25 -4.72 11.27
C LYS A 78 -14.06 -4.33 10.38
N ILE A 79 -14.06 -3.13 9.81
CA ILE A 79 -12.95 -2.63 9.00
C ILE A 79 -11.74 -2.39 9.88
N VAL A 80 -10.63 -3.05 9.57
CA VAL A 80 -9.32 -2.87 10.20
C VAL A 80 -8.28 -2.61 9.13
N CYS A 81 -7.27 -1.79 9.43
CA CYS A 81 -6.18 -1.47 8.49
C CYS A 81 -4.87 -2.07 8.95
N LEU A 82 -4.14 -2.65 8.01
CA LEU A 82 -2.79 -3.17 8.22
C LEU A 82 -1.81 -2.52 7.25
N THR A 83 -0.58 -2.33 7.70
CA THR A 83 0.53 -1.89 6.85
C THR A 83 1.85 -2.47 7.37
N ALA A 84 2.88 -2.49 6.51
CA ALA A 84 4.21 -2.98 6.84
C ALA A 84 5.23 -1.82 6.74
N ALA A 85 5.33 -1.00 7.81
CA ALA A 85 6.18 0.19 7.92
C ALA A 85 5.89 1.28 6.86
N MET A 86 4.67 1.31 6.30
CA MET A 86 4.29 2.26 5.24
C MET A 86 3.21 3.26 5.68
N LYS A 87 2.95 3.42 7.00
CA LYS A 87 1.88 4.27 7.53
C LYS A 87 1.85 5.66 6.90
N ALA A 88 2.95 6.39 6.95
CA ALA A 88 3.04 7.75 6.42
C ALA A 88 2.93 7.80 4.89
N GLY A 89 3.56 6.85 4.19
CA GLY A 89 3.49 6.74 2.73
C GLY A 89 2.10 6.44 2.21
N SER A 90 1.34 5.63 2.92
CA SER A 90 -0.05 5.27 2.62
C SER A 90 -1.08 6.25 3.22
N ARG A 91 -0.64 7.34 3.88
CA ARG A 91 -1.50 8.38 4.47
C ARG A 91 -2.47 7.86 5.53
N LEU A 92 -2.05 6.90 6.34
CA LEU A 92 -2.89 6.25 7.37
C LEU A 92 -2.80 6.91 8.75
N ASP A 93 -2.15 8.09 8.86
CA ASP A 93 -1.95 8.75 10.17
C ASP A 93 -3.28 9.12 10.84
N GLU A 94 -4.25 9.63 10.08
CA GLU A 94 -5.58 9.96 10.59
C GLU A 94 -6.37 8.71 10.99
N PHE A 95 -6.29 7.64 10.20
CA PHE A 95 -6.92 6.36 10.53
C PHE A 95 -6.36 5.78 11.84
N ALA A 96 -5.03 5.75 11.98
CA ALA A 96 -4.36 5.26 13.18
C ALA A 96 -4.69 6.07 14.43
N ALA A 97 -4.81 7.40 14.29
CA ALA A 97 -5.19 8.28 15.40
C ALA A 97 -6.66 8.10 15.83
N ARG A 98 -7.57 7.92 14.86
CA ARG A 98 -9.01 7.80 15.11
C ARG A 98 -9.45 6.43 15.57
N PHE A 99 -8.77 5.37 15.06
CA PHE A 99 -9.09 3.97 15.29
C PHE A 99 -7.86 3.17 15.74
N PRO A 100 -7.22 3.51 16.88
CA PRO A 100 -5.96 2.89 17.31
C PRO A 100 -6.06 1.37 17.48
N ASP A 101 -7.19 0.85 17.95
CA ASP A 101 -7.43 -0.60 18.15
C ASP A 101 -7.76 -1.35 16.84
N ARG A 102 -7.85 -0.63 15.73
CA ARG A 102 -8.14 -1.16 14.39
C ARG A 102 -7.07 -0.84 13.36
N PHE A 103 -5.92 -0.39 13.83
CA PHE A 103 -4.74 -0.10 12.99
C PHE A 103 -3.54 -0.93 13.45
N PHE A 104 -2.90 -1.63 12.51
CA PHE A 104 -1.78 -2.52 12.79
C PHE A 104 -0.62 -2.22 11.84
N ASP A 105 0.50 -1.75 12.38
CA ASP A 105 1.76 -1.65 11.64
C ASP A 105 2.68 -2.78 12.12
N VAL A 106 2.91 -3.75 11.25
CA VAL A 106 3.67 -4.96 11.58
C VAL A 106 5.18 -4.79 11.36
N GLY A 107 5.65 -3.59 11.05
CA GLY A 107 7.03 -3.37 10.63
C GLY A 107 7.28 -3.92 9.22
N ILE A 108 8.54 -4.10 8.82
CA ILE A 108 8.91 -4.62 7.49
C ILE A 108 8.73 -6.15 7.48
N ALA A 109 7.46 -6.60 7.47
CA ALA A 109 7.08 -8.01 7.55
C ALA A 109 5.82 -8.28 6.70
N GLU A 110 5.91 -8.10 5.39
CA GLU A 110 4.78 -8.14 4.46
C GLU A 110 4.09 -9.52 4.44
N GLY A 111 4.85 -10.61 4.49
CA GLY A 111 4.30 -11.96 4.58
C GLY A 111 3.46 -12.15 5.86
N HIS A 112 4.00 -11.75 7.02
CA HIS A 112 3.25 -11.77 8.28
C HIS A 112 1.97 -10.93 8.21
N MET A 113 2.04 -9.73 7.62
CA MET A 113 0.88 -8.85 7.46
C MET A 113 -0.27 -9.53 6.70
N VAL A 114 0.04 -10.21 5.60
CA VAL A 114 -0.98 -10.87 4.78
C VAL A 114 -1.56 -12.09 5.49
N THR A 115 -0.75 -12.91 6.15
CA THR A 115 -1.23 -14.04 6.98
C THR A 115 -2.08 -13.55 8.17
N MET A 116 -1.66 -12.46 8.83
CA MET A 116 -2.45 -11.84 9.91
C MET A 116 -3.80 -11.33 9.40
N ALA A 117 -3.83 -10.70 8.22
CA ALA A 117 -5.07 -10.28 7.58
C ALA A 117 -5.98 -11.47 7.25
N ALA A 118 -5.44 -12.58 6.75
CA ALA A 118 -6.20 -13.80 6.53
C ALA A 118 -6.85 -14.33 7.82
N GLY A 119 -6.09 -14.39 8.92
CA GLY A 119 -6.62 -14.78 10.22
C GLY A 119 -7.72 -13.85 10.74
N MET A 120 -7.56 -12.53 10.57
CA MET A 120 -8.57 -11.54 10.92
C MET A 120 -9.86 -11.72 10.09
N ALA A 121 -9.73 -11.98 8.78
CA ALA A 121 -10.86 -12.23 7.90
C ALA A 121 -11.59 -13.53 8.27
N ALA A 122 -10.86 -14.60 8.58
CA ALA A 122 -11.43 -15.84 9.08
C ALA A 122 -12.16 -15.65 10.42
N GLY A 123 -11.70 -14.69 11.26
CA GLY A 123 -12.35 -14.27 12.50
C GLY A 123 -13.55 -13.33 12.30
N GLY A 124 -13.92 -13.01 11.06
CA GLY A 124 -15.10 -12.19 10.72
C GLY A 124 -14.86 -10.68 10.67
N LEU A 125 -13.59 -10.23 10.70
CA LEU A 125 -13.21 -8.85 10.41
C LEU A 125 -13.10 -8.63 8.89
N LYS A 126 -12.95 -7.35 8.49
CA LYS A 126 -12.73 -6.93 7.10
C LYS A 126 -11.38 -6.20 7.01
N PRO A 127 -10.28 -6.91 6.88
CA PRO A 127 -8.97 -6.31 6.83
C PRO A 127 -8.72 -5.61 5.48
N VAL A 128 -8.16 -4.39 5.57
CA VAL A 128 -7.63 -3.63 4.44
C VAL A 128 -6.12 -3.54 4.60
N VAL A 129 -5.41 -4.18 3.70
CA VAL A 129 -3.94 -4.24 3.68
C VAL A 129 -3.41 -3.16 2.75
N PHE A 130 -2.77 -2.13 3.31
CA PHE A 130 -2.08 -1.09 2.53
C PHE A 130 -0.63 -1.49 2.29
N ILE A 131 -0.29 -1.70 1.02
CA ILE A 131 1.02 -2.17 0.60
C ILE A 131 1.42 -1.58 -0.75
N TYR A 132 2.72 -1.33 -0.96
CA TYR A 132 3.20 -0.97 -2.28
C TYR A 132 3.29 -2.21 -3.18
N SER A 133 2.97 -2.03 -4.47
CA SER A 133 2.97 -3.11 -5.45
C SER A 133 4.28 -3.91 -5.46
N THR A 134 5.43 -3.22 -5.45
CA THR A 134 6.74 -3.88 -5.40
C THR A 134 6.95 -4.70 -4.12
N PHE A 135 6.42 -4.26 -2.97
CA PHE A 135 6.60 -4.97 -1.69
C PHE A 135 5.63 -6.12 -1.51
N LEU A 136 4.49 -6.11 -2.20
CA LEU A 136 3.55 -7.23 -2.20
C LEU A 136 4.17 -8.53 -2.73
N GLN A 137 5.23 -8.44 -3.54
CA GLN A 137 5.99 -9.61 -4.00
C GLN A 137 6.52 -10.48 -2.86
N ARG A 138 6.84 -9.87 -1.68
CA ARG A 138 7.31 -10.60 -0.48
C ARG A 138 6.23 -11.41 0.21
N ALA A 139 4.96 -11.16 -0.11
CA ALA A 139 3.80 -11.81 0.47
C ALA A 139 2.96 -12.58 -0.56
N MET A 140 3.54 -12.87 -1.72
CA MET A 140 2.82 -13.53 -2.81
C MET A 140 2.35 -14.94 -2.42
N ASP A 141 3.19 -15.72 -1.74
CA ASP A 141 2.84 -17.06 -1.26
C ASP A 141 1.69 -17.00 -0.25
N GLN A 142 1.78 -16.11 0.75
CA GLN A 142 0.74 -15.91 1.75
C GLN A 142 -0.58 -15.41 1.13
N LEU A 143 -0.50 -14.55 0.11
CA LEU A 143 -1.69 -14.12 -0.61
C LEU A 143 -2.37 -15.28 -1.32
N VAL A 144 -1.62 -16.13 -2.01
CA VAL A 144 -2.16 -17.30 -2.70
C VAL A 144 -2.72 -18.30 -1.70
N HIS A 145 -1.91 -18.74 -0.74
CA HIS A 145 -2.22 -19.87 0.15
C HIS A 145 -3.17 -19.45 1.28
N ASP A 146 -2.87 -18.36 2.00
CA ASP A 146 -3.62 -18.03 3.21
C ASP A 146 -4.92 -17.25 2.91
N VAL A 147 -4.95 -16.47 1.83
CA VAL A 147 -6.08 -15.60 1.49
C VAL A 147 -6.91 -16.18 0.35
N CYS A 148 -6.30 -16.37 -0.84
CA CYS A 148 -7.06 -16.62 -2.06
C CYS A 148 -7.57 -18.06 -2.15
N MET A 149 -6.78 -19.06 -1.77
CA MET A 149 -7.24 -20.45 -1.75
C MET A 149 -8.40 -20.68 -0.77
N GLN A 150 -8.42 -19.92 0.34
CA GLN A 150 -9.48 -19.95 1.34
C GLN A 150 -10.65 -19.00 1.01
N ASN A 151 -10.54 -18.23 -0.09
CA ASN A 151 -11.51 -17.23 -0.51
C ASN A 151 -11.88 -16.23 0.59
N LEU A 152 -10.91 -15.75 1.37
CA LEU A 152 -11.13 -14.84 2.49
C LEU A 152 -11.32 -13.40 2.03
N PRO A 153 -12.25 -12.63 2.61
CA PRO A 153 -12.57 -11.27 2.21
C PRO A 153 -11.52 -10.25 2.69
N VAL A 154 -10.32 -10.34 2.15
CA VAL A 154 -9.21 -9.41 2.39
C VAL A 154 -9.16 -8.39 1.26
N ILE A 155 -9.12 -7.10 1.60
CA ILE A 155 -8.97 -6.01 0.65
C ILE A 155 -7.49 -5.60 0.59
N LEU A 156 -6.88 -5.70 -0.58
CA LEU A 156 -5.51 -5.27 -0.83
C LEU A 156 -5.54 -3.90 -1.50
N ALA A 157 -5.16 -2.85 -0.77
CA ALA A 157 -4.96 -1.50 -1.27
C ALA A 157 -3.51 -1.38 -1.78
N VAL A 158 -3.32 -1.72 -3.06
CA VAL A 158 -1.99 -1.82 -3.69
C VAL A 158 -1.61 -0.48 -4.31
N ASP A 159 -0.84 0.27 -3.55
CA ASP A 159 -0.30 1.58 -3.92
C ASP A 159 0.96 1.44 -4.80
N ARG A 160 1.35 2.48 -5.51
CA ARG A 160 2.52 2.51 -6.40
C ARG A 160 2.46 1.44 -7.50
N ALA A 161 1.28 1.10 -7.98
CA ALA A 161 1.13 0.19 -9.12
C ALA A 161 1.55 0.88 -10.43
N GLY A 162 2.31 0.19 -11.26
CA GLY A 162 2.88 0.72 -12.49
C GLY A 162 4.18 1.49 -12.27
N LEU A 163 4.44 2.47 -13.11
CA LEU A 163 5.64 3.31 -13.06
C LEU A 163 5.53 4.36 -11.93
N VAL A 164 6.56 4.49 -11.12
CA VAL A 164 6.53 5.36 -9.92
C VAL A 164 7.50 6.56 -9.97
N GLY A 165 8.38 6.63 -10.97
CA GLY A 165 9.28 7.77 -11.20
C GLY A 165 10.21 8.06 -10.01
N GLU A 166 9.84 9.05 -9.20
CA GLU A 166 10.68 9.59 -8.11
C GLU A 166 11.06 8.57 -7.01
N ASP A 167 10.31 7.49 -6.83
CA ASP A 167 10.63 6.47 -5.84
C ASP A 167 11.77 5.55 -6.29
N GLY A 168 12.22 5.67 -7.55
CA GLY A 168 13.37 4.98 -8.10
C GLY A 168 13.08 3.55 -8.60
N GLU A 169 14.14 2.90 -9.05
CA GLU A 169 14.06 1.60 -9.73
C GLU A 169 13.51 0.46 -8.86
N THR A 170 13.78 0.50 -7.56
CA THR A 170 13.38 -0.55 -6.61
C THR A 170 11.89 -0.50 -6.24
N HIS A 171 11.17 0.55 -6.64
CA HIS A 171 9.77 0.78 -6.27
C HIS A 171 8.79 0.61 -7.43
N GLN A 172 9.25 0.20 -8.61
CA GLN A 172 8.39 0.02 -9.79
C GLN A 172 7.40 -1.14 -9.59
N GLY A 173 6.10 -0.85 -9.72
CA GLY A 173 5.01 -1.81 -9.51
C GLY A 173 4.54 -2.47 -10.81
N LEU A 174 5.43 -3.16 -11.53
CA LEU A 174 5.16 -3.66 -12.88
C LEU A 174 4.65 -5.09 -12.94
N LEU A 175 4.87 -5.90 -11.91
CA LEU A 175 4.65 -7.34 -11.96
C LEU A 175 3.33 -7.80 -11.34
N ASP A 176 2.63 -6.94 -10.62
CA ASP A 176 1.42 -7.26 -9.86
C ASP A 176 0.29 -7.85 -10.73
N ILE A 177 0.09 -7.34 -11.93
CA ILE A 177 -0.89 -7.90 -12.88
C ILE A 177 -0.46 -9.29 -13.35
N SER A 178 0.81 -9.44 -13.72
CA SER A 178 1.32 -10.68 -14.32
C SER A 178 1.20 -11.87 -13.38
N TRP A 179 1.57 -11.72 -12.12
CA TRP A 179 1.49 -12.81 -11.16
C TRP A 179 0.13 -12.90 -10.47
N GLY A 180 -0.63 -11.80 -10.36
CA GLY A 180 -1.95 -11.81 -9.74
C GLY A 180 -3.05 -12.45 -10.62
N ARG A 181 -2.96 -12.33 -11.94
CA ARG A 181 -3.96 -12.89 -12.86
C ARG A 181 -4.23 -14.39 -12.74
N PRO A 182 -3.23 -15.26 -12.55
CA PRO A 182 -3.47 -16.69 -12.39
C PRO A 182 -3.93 -17.10 -10.98
N VAL A 183 -3.95 -16.17 -10.01
CA VAL A 183 -4.31 -16.49 -8.62
C VAL A 183 -5.82 -16.74 -8.52
N PRO A 184 -6.26 -17.88 -7.99
CA PRO A 184 -7.67 -18.20 -7.90
C PRO A 184 -8.41 -17.27 -6.94
N ASN A 185 -9.67 -17.00 -7.23
CA ASN A 185 -10.57 -16.16 -6.43
C ASN A 185 -10.17 -14.68 -6.31
N LEU A 186 -8.99 -14.28 -6.79
CA LEU A 186 -8.53 -12.90 -6.68
C LEU A 186 -9.22 -12.00 -7.70
N VAL A 187 -10.02 -11.07 -7.21
CA VAL A 187 -10.60 -10.00 -8.03
C VAL A 187 -9.60 -8.84 -8.10
N MET A 188 -9.12 -8.51 -9.30
CA MET A 188 -8.20 -7.41 -9.51
C MET A 188 -8.88 -6.24 -10.23
N VAL A 189 -8.80 -5.04 -9.65
CA VAL A 189 -9.42 -3.84 -10.19
C VAL A 189 -8.47 -2.63 -10.14
N ALA A 190 -8.67 -1.69 -11.07
CA ALA A 190 -7.92 -0.44 -11.13
C ALA A 190 -8.89 0.74 -11.31
N PRO A 191 -8.84 1.75 -10.45
CA PRO A 191 -9.68 2.95 -10.58
C PRO A 191 -9.11 3.89 -11.65
N ARG A 192 -9.97 4.55 -12.41
CA ARG A 192 -9.59 5.61 -13.34
C ARG A 192 -9.48 7.00 -12.66
N ASP A 193 -10.18 7.20 -11.53
CA ASP A 193 -10.25 8.47 -10.80
C ASP A 193 -10.58 8.25 -9.31
N GLN A 194 -10.60 9.33 -8.52
CA GLN A 194 -10.88 9.27 -7.07
C GLN A 194 -12.29 8.76 -6.75
N LYS A 195 -13.28 9.12 -7.58
CA LYS A 195 -14.66 8.64 -7.38
C LYS A 195 -14.74 7.13 -7.54
N LYS A 196 -14.14 6.61 -8.64
CA LYS A 196 -14.08 5.16 -8.88
C LYS A 196 -13.31 4.44 -7.79
N LEU A 197 -12.23 5.01 -7.29
CA LEU A 197 -11.49 4.43 -6.17
C LEU A 197 -12.39 4.23 -4.93
N GLY A 198 -13.17 5.25 -4.56
CA GLY A 198 -14.12 5.15 -3.46
C GLY A 198 -15.22 4.10 -3.70
N GLU A 199 -15.76 4.03 -4.92
CA GLU A 199 -16.75 3.02 -5.33
C GLU A 199 -16.17 1.59 -5.28
N LEU A 200 -14.90 1.41 -5.67
CA LEU A 200 -14.21 0.12 -5.61
C LEU A 200 -13.96 -0.35 -4.17
N PHE A 201 -13.56 0.54 -3.26
CA PHE A 201 -13.46 0.20 -1.83
C PHE A 201 -14.82 -0.17 -1.25
N HIS A 202 -15.88 0.55 -1.63
CA HIS A 202 -17.23 0.20 -1.20
C HIS A 202 -17.68 -1.15 -1.75
N PHE A 203 -17.43 -1.45 -3.03
CA PHE A 203 -17.65 -2.77 -3.62
C PHE A 203 -16.88 -3.85 -2.85
N ALA A 204 -15.57 -3.66 -2.64
CA ALA A 204 -14.72 -4.63 -1.97
C ALA A 204 -15.17 -4.90 -0.53
N SER A 205 -15.69 -3.88 0.18
CA SER A 205 -16.20 -4.05 1.55
C SER A 205 -17.46 -4.93 1.64
N GLY A 206 -18.18 -5.11 0.55
CA GLY A 206 -19.35 -5.99 0.44
C GLY A 206 -19.11 -7.29 -0.33
N HIS A 207 -17.90 -7.52 -0.83
CA HIS A 207 -17.54 -8.74 -1.56
C HIS A 207 -17.07 -9.85 -0.61
N ASP A 208 -17.47 -11.08 -0.87
CA ASP A 208 -17.20 -12.25 -0.01
C ASP A 208 -15.90 -13.01 -0.38
N GLY A 209 -14.96 -12.33 -1.06
CA GLY A 209 -13.68 -12.88 -1.46
C GLY A 209 -12.59 -11.81 -1.53
N PRO A 210 -11.35 -12.18 -1.87
CA PRO A 210 -10.23 -11.27 -1.92
C PRO A 210 -10.34 -10.27 -3.09
N VAL A 211 -10.10 -8.98 -2.80
CA VAL A 211 -10.10 -7.91 -3.80
C VAL A 211 -8.80 -7.13 -3.75
N MET A 212 -8.11 -7.06 -4.88
CA MET A 212 -6.93 -6.22 -5.08
C MET A 212 -7.33 -4.94 -5.83
N ILE A 213 -7.25 -3.81 -5.16
CA ILE A 213 -7.46 -2.48 -5.76
C ILE A 213 -6.07 -1.88 -5.99
N ARG A 214 -5.63 -1.84 -7.25
CA ARG A 214 -4.32 -1.31 -7.62
C ARG A 214 -4.43 0.12 -8.14
N PHE A 215 -3.61 1.03 -7.61
CA PHE A 215 -3.62 2.44 -8.02
C PHE A 215 -2.20 3.03 -8.07
N PRO A 216 -1.95 4.02 -8.96
CA PRO A 216 -0.61 4.52 -9.18
C PRO A 216 -0.18 5.55 -8.12
N ARG A 217 1.11 5.89 -8.11
CA ARG A 217 1.65 7.05 -7.40
C ARG A 217 1.21 8.36 -8.08
N GLY A 218 1.08 9.44 -7.31
CA GLY A 218 0.85 10.78 -7.81
C GLY A 218 -0.54 11.33 -7.50
N LYS A 219 -0.94 12.36 -8.23
CA LYS A 219 -2.24 13.03 -8.04
C LYS A 219 -3.33 12.32 -8.83
N ALA A 220 -4.46 12.09 -8.18
CA ALA A 220 -5.63 11.50 -8.79
C ALA A 220 -6.58 12.58 -9.32
N ARG A 221 -7.14 12.39 -10.50
CA ARG A 221 -8.26 13.22 -10.97
C ARG A 221 -9.48 13.00 -10.07
N LYS A 222 -10.26 14.06 -9.83
CA LYS A 222 -11.42 13.97 -8.93
C LYS A 222 -12.51 13.07 -9.49
N GLN A 223 -12.84 13.26 -10.76
CA GLN A 223 -13.82 12.47 -11.52
C GLN A 223 -13.56 12.60 -13.00
N ILE A 224 -13.76 11.51 -13.73
CA ILE A 224 -13.83 11.45 -15.19
C ILE A 224 -15.27 11.01 -15.54
N GLU A 225 -15.88 11.57 -16.55
CA GLU A 225 -17.23 11.18 -16.99
C GLU A 225 -17.25 9.71 -17.43
N GLY A 226 -18.37 9.03 -17.20
CA GLY A 226 -18.57 7.62 -17.51
C GLY A 226 -19.63 6.97 -16.63
N THR A 227 -19.92 5.69 -16.87
CA THR A 227 -20.95 4.94 -16.17
C THR A 227 -20.58 4.62 -14.71
N GLY A 228 -21.57 4.45 -13.85
CA GLY A 228 -21.38 4.11 -12.43
C GLY A 228 -20.95 2.66 -12.23
N PHE A 229 -20.41 2.36 -11.06
CA PHE A 229 -20.05 1.01 -10.61
C PHE A 229 -21.28 0.32 -9.98
N PRO A 230 -21.45 -1.01 -10.06
CA PRO A 230 -22.56 -1.69 -9.43
C PRO A 230 -22.52 -1.56 -7.91
N ALA A 231 -23.67 -1.73 -7.28
CA ALA A 231 -23.77 -1.78 -5.84
C ALA A 231 -22.96 -2.98 -5.26
N PRO A 232 -22.50 -2.88 -3.99
CA PRO A 232 -21.81 -3.98 -3.31
C PRO A 232 -22.56 -5.31 -3.40
N GLY A 233 -21.84 -6.42 -3.54
CA GLY A 233 -22.43 -7.76 -3.57
C GLY A 233 -23.01 -8.19 -4.92
N LYS A 234 -22.93 -7.38 -5.96
CA LYS A 234 -23.29 -7.76 -7.33
C LYS A 234 -22.05 -8.07 -8.16
N SER A 235 -22.24 -8.82 -9.26
CA SER A 235 -21.16 -9.17 -10.18
C SER A 235 -20.38 -7.95 -10.65
N LEU A 236 -19.07 -8.13 -10.86
CA LEU A 236 -18.22 -7.10 -11.45
C LEU A 236 -18.80 -6.65 -12.80
N PRO A 237 -18.85 -5.35 -13.08
CA PRO A 237 -19.21 -4.86 -14.40
C PRO A 237 -18.15 -5.28 -15.42
N GLY A 238 -18.53 -5.38 -16.66
CA GLY A 238 -17.61 -5.47 -17.78
C GLY A 238 -16.75 -4.21 -17.94
N PRO A 239 -15.84 -4.19 -18.90
CA PRO A 239 -15.05 -3.02 -19.20
C PRO A 239 -15.95 -1.81 -19.51
N GLU A 240 -15.52 -0.62 -19.06
CA GLU A 240 -16.25 0.63 -19.29
C GLU A 240 -15.74 1.29 -20.57
N ILE A 241 -16.67 1.65 -21.46
CA ILE A 241 -16.34 2.43 -22.67
C ILE A 241 -16.31 3.91 -22.27
N LEU A 242 -15.12 4.51 -22.29
CA LEU A 242 -14.92 5.93 -21.96
C LEU A 242 -15.15 6.82 -23.18
N GLU A 243 -14.80 6.34 -24.36
CA GLU A 243 -14.95 7.03 -25.62
C GLU A 243 -15.29 6.01 -26.72
N GLN A 244 -16.27 6.33 -27.54
CA GLN A 244 -16.70 5.47 -28.65
C GLN A 244 -15.73 5.61 -29.83
N GLY A 245 -14.99 4.56 -30.16
CA GLY A 245 -14.15 4.48 -31.33
C GLY A 245 -14.88 3.87 -32.53
N ALA A 246 -14.32 4.05 -33.75
CA ALA A 246 -14.86 3.49 -34.97
C ALA A 246 -14.17 2.19 -35.41
N GLU A 247 -12.83 2.11 -35.32
CA GLU A 247 -12.04 0.96 -35.84
C GLU A 247 -11.12 0.32 -34.78
N TRP A 248 -10.72 1.06 -33.75
CA TRP A 248 -9.77 0.61 -32.73
C TRP A 248 -10.27 0.90 -31.33
N ALA A 249 -10.06 -0.04 -30.41
CA ALA A 249 -10.29 0.16 -29.00
C ALA A 249 -8.99 -0.07 -28.21
N LEU A 250 -8.63 0.87 -27.33
CA LEU A 250 -7.60 0.67 -26.32
C LEU A 250 -8.31 0.26 -25.01
N ILE A 251 -8.05 -0.96 -24.56
CA ILE A 251 -8.64 -1.57 -23.37
C ILE A 251 -7.63 -1.52 -22.22
#